data_83c5328e15880db2162d23cdd17b581d
#
_entry.id   83c5328e15880db2162d23cdd17b581d
#
_cell.length_a   1.000
_cell.length_b   1.000
_cell.length_c   1.000
_cell.angle_alpha   90.00
_cell.angle_beta   90.00
_cell.angle_gamma   90.00
#
_symmetry.space_group_name_H-M   'P 1'
#
loop_
_entity.id
_entity.type
_entity.pdbx_description
1 polymer ?
#
loop_
_entity_poly.entity_id
_entity_poly.type
_entity_poly.pdbx_seq_one_letter_code
_entity_poly.pdbx_strand_id
1 'polypeptide(L)' 'ACDAPLRVGRLFCEECRTEVCGDFELPVLARLSDKEQQFILAFVKSSGSLKDMAKSMGVSYPTVRNILDDLIDKLSKMNE' A
#
# COMPACT_ATOMS: atom_id res chain seq x y z
N ALA A 1 4.32 -11.64 -14.19
CA ALA A 1 3.77 -12.73 -14.28
C ALA A 1 2.26 -12.77 -14.54
N CYS A 2 1.44 -13.28 -13.64
CA CYS A 2 -0.01 -13.31 -13.84
C CYS A 2 -0.69 -12.32 -12.88
N ASP A 3 -2.01 -12.15 -13.03
CA ASP A 3 -2.75 -11.20 -12.19
C ASP A 3 -3.05 -11.72 -10.79
N ALA A 4 -2.68 -12.96 -10.48
CA ALA A 4 -2.91 -13.53 -9.16
C ALA A 4 -2.02 -12.86 -8.11
N PRO A 5 -2.52 -12.67 -6.87
CA PRO A 5 -1.72 -12.06 -5.81
C PRO A 5 -0.56 -12.97 -5.41
N LEU A 6 0.56 -12.35 -5.10
CA LEU A 6 1.72 -13.08 -4.60
C LEU A 6 1.49 -13.48 -3.14
N ARG A 7 2.13 -14.57 -2.75
CA ARG A 7 2.11 -15.07 -1.37
C ARG A 7 3.54 -15.13 -0.86
N VAL A 8 3.70 -15.10 0.46
CA VAL A 8 5.03 -15.15 1.07
C VAL A 8 5.39 -16.60 1.34
N GLY A 9 6.50 -17.06 0.75
CA GLY A 9 7.01 -18.41 0.95
C GLY A 9 8.13 -18.49 1.98
N ARG A 10 8.87 -17.40 2.16
CA ARG A 10 10.02 -17.40 3.06
C ARG A 10 10.32 -16.01 3.59
N LEU A 11 10.61 -15.94 4.87
CA LEU A 11 11.13 -14.74 5.53
C LEU A 11 12.42 -15.13 6.24
N PHE A 12 13.39 -14.24 6.29
CA PHE A 12 14.63 -14.50 7.01
C PHE A 12 15.12 -13.25 7.72
N CYS A 13 15.88 -13.46 8.78
CA CYS A 13 16.51 -12.38 9.52
C CYS A 13 17.97 -12.25 9.08
N GLU A 14 18.38 -11.07 8.67
CA GLU A 14 19.75 -10.82 8.20
C GLU A 14 20.78 -10.97 9.33
N GLU A 15 20.38 -10.67 10.57
CA GLU A 15 21.30 -10.73 11.71
C GLU A 15 21.51 -12.14 12.22
N CYS A 16 20.45 -12.85 12.55
CA CYS A 16 20.53 -14.17 13.16
C CYS A 16 20.38 -15.33 12.18
N ARG A 17 20.05 -15.03 10.94
CA ARG A 17 19.88 -16.02 9.86
C ARG A 17 18.73 -16.99 10.08
N THR A 18 17.83 -16.68 11.00
CA THR A 18 16.62 -17.48 11.18
C THR A 18 15.74 -17.36 9.94
N GLU A 19 15.23 -18.48 9.48
CA GLU A 19 14.30 -18.51 8.34
C GLU A 19 12.95 -19.03 8.79
N VAL A 20 11.88 -18.41 8.29
CA VAL A 20 10.53 -18.90 8.46
C VAL A 20 9.97 -19.19 7.07
N CYS A 21 9.67 -20.45 6.83
CA CYS A 21 9.13 -20.91 5.55
C CYS A 21 7.68 -21.33 5.73
N GLY A 22 6.87 -21.14 4.70
CA GLY A 22 5.48 -21.52 4.76
C GLY A 22 4.71 -20.97 3.58
N ASP A 23 3.40 -20.86 3.74
CA ASP A 23 2.51 -20.31 2.73
C ASP A 23 1.64 -19.25 3.42
N PHE A 24 2.08 -18.01 3.37
CA PHE A 24 1.46 -16.90 4.07
C PHE A 24 0.83 -15.93 3.10
N GLU A 25 -0.41 -15.51 3.39
CA GLU A 25 -1.05 -14.44 2.63
C GLU A 25 -0.42 -13.10 3.00
N LEU A 26 -0.25 -12.24 2.00
CA LEU A 26 0.16 -10.87 2.26
C LEU A 26 -0.99 -10.09 2.90
N PRO A 27 -0.70 -9.24 3.88
CA PRO A 27 -1.72 -8.30 4.38
C PRO A 27 -2.26 -7.44 3.25
N VAL A 28 -3.50 -6.95 3.41
CA VAL A 28 -4.18 -6.17 2.37
C VAL A 28 -3.31 -5.02 1.87
N LEU A 29 -2.72 -4.24 2.79
CA LEU A 29 -1.90 -3.09 2.39
C LEU A 29 -0.64 -3.51 1.63
N ALA A 30 -0.09 -4.69 1.90
CA ALA A 30 1.09 -5.19 1.20
C ALA A 30 0.79 -5.66 -0.22
N ARG A 31 -0.47 -5.84 -0.57
CA ARG A 31 -0.89 -6.22 -1.92
C ARG A 31 -0.98 -5.03 -2.87
N LEU A 32 -0.90 -3.82 -2.34
CA LEU A 32 -0.94 -2.61 -3.13
C LEU A 32 0.39 -2.41 -3.86
N SER A 33 0.34 -1.67 -4.97
CA SER A 33 1.57 -1.30 -5.68
C SER A 33 2.43 -0.38 -4.82
N ASP A 34 3.70 -0.25 -5.20
CA ASP A 34 4.61 0.65 -4.47
C ASP A 34 4.09 2.08 -4.42
N LYS A 35 3.56 2.58 -5.53
CA LYS A 35 2.99 3.93 -5.59
C LYS A 35 1.80 4.09 -4.66
N GLU A 36 0.95 3.09 -4.60
CA GLU A 36 -0.22 3.10 -3.72
C GLU A 36 0.19 3.09 -2.25
N GLN A 37 1.18 2.29 -1.91
CA GLN A 37 1.73 2.23 -0.54
C GLN A 37 2.36 3.57 -0.16
N GLN A 38 3.10 4.20 -1.06
CA GLN A 38 3.70 5.51 -0.82
C GLN A 38 2.64 6.57 -0.60
N PHE A 39 1.55 6.51 -1.35
CA PHE A 39 0.43 7.43 -1.16
C PHE A 39 -0.18 7.29 0.24
N ILE A 40 -0.43 6.07 0.67
CA ILE A 40 -1.00 5.81 2.00
C ILE A 40 -0.05 6.29 3.10
N LEU A 41 1.25 6.04 2.94
CA LEU A 41 2.25 6.50 3.88
C LEU A 41 2.24 8.03 4.01
N ALA A 42 2.19 8.74 2.89
CA ALA A 42 2.11 10.19 2.87
C ALA A 42 0.82 10.70 3.52
N PHE A 43 -0.29 10.01 3.26
CA PHE A 43 -1.59 10.34 3.85
C PHE A 43 -1.54 10.27 5.38
N VAL A 44 -0.97 9.18 5.91
CA VAL A 44 -0.84 9.00 7.36
C VAL A 44 0.09 10.06 7.96
N LYS A 45 1.22 10.32 7.29
CA LYS A 45 2.18 11.33 7.77
C LYS A 45 1.60 12.75 7.78
N SER A 46 0.67 13.03 6.88
CA SER A 46 0.00 14.34 6.82
C SER A 46 -1.20 14.41 7.77
N SER A 47 -1.41 13.39 8.59
CA SER A 47 -2.56 13.27 9.47
C SER A 47 -3.89 13.35 8.72
N GLY A 48 -3.90 12.83 7.50
CA GLY A 48 -5.10 12.81 6.65
C GLY A 48 -5.38 14.11 5.91
N SER A 49 -4.42 15.05 5.85
CA SER A 49 -4.62 16.31 5.16
C SER A 49 -4.37 16.16 3.65
N LEU A 50 -5.45 16.11 2.88
CA LEU A 50 -5.36 16.06 1.43
C LEU A 50 -4.80 17.36 0.84
N LYS A 51 -5.05 18.48 1.51
CA LYS A 51 -4.51 19.77 1.09
C LYS A 51 -2.98 19.77 1.15
N ASP A 52 -2.43 19.26 2.26
CA ASP A 52 -0.97 19.17 2.41
C ASP A 52 -0.38 18.18 1.42
N MET A 53 -1.06 17.07 1.17
CA MET A 53 -0.63 16.11 0.18
C MET A 53 -0.60 16.69 -1.22
N ALA A 54 -1.62 17.48 -1.59
CA ALA A 54 -1.66 18.13 -2.89
C ALA A 54 -0.46 19.04 -3.09
N LYS A 55 -0.09 19.82 -2.07
CA LYS A 55 1.09 20.66 -2.11
C LYS A 55 2.37 19.84 -2.27
N SER A 56 2.50 18.80 -1.48
CA SER A 56 3.67 17.93 -1.47
C SER A 56 3.86 17.20 -2.79
N MET A 57 2.77 16.77 -3.40
CA MET A 57 2.80 16.02 -4.67
C MET A 57 2.83 16.94 -5.90
N GLY A 58 2.60 18.23 -5.72
CA GLY A 58 2.57 19.17 -6.83
C GLY A 58 1.35 19.00 -7.74
N VAL A 59 0.24 18.56 -7.20
CA VAL A 59 -1.01 18.34 -7.96
C VAL A 59 -2.17 19.08 -7.29
N SER A 60 -3.31 19.12 -7.97
CA SER A 60 -4.50 19.77 -7.44
C SER A 60 -5.19 18.92 -6.38
N TYR A 61 -5.96 19.54 -5.52
CA TYR A 61 -6.75 18.84 -4.52
C TYR A 61 -7.71 17.80 -5.14
N PRO A 62 -8.48 18.15 -6.20
CA PRO A 62 -9.34 17.14 -6.82
C PRO A 62 -8.59 15.91 -7.32
N THR A 63 -7.35 16.08 -7.81
CA THR A 63 -6.52 14.96 -8.26
C THR A 63 -6.19 14.03 -7.10
N VAL A 64 -5.77 14.59 -5.96
CA VAL A 64 -5.48 13.80 -4.76
C VAL A 64 -6.73 13.08 -4.28
N ARG A 65 -7.86 13.77 -4.28
CA ARG A 65 -9.13 13.19 -3.85
C ARG A 65 -9.53 12.01 -4.72
N ASN A 66 -9.32 12.12 -6.03
CA ASN A 66 -9.62 11.04 -6.97
C ASN A 66 -8.73 9.82 -6.71
N ILE A 67 -7.44 10.05 -6.46
CA ILE A 67 -6.51 8.96 -6.14
C ILE A 67 -6.96 8.23 -4.86
N LEU A 68 -7.35 9.00 -3.85
CA LEU A 68 -7.83 8.43 -2.60
C LEU A 68 -9.12 7.61 -2.81
N ASP A 69 -10.06 8.14 -3.59
CA ASP A 69 -11.32 7.45 -3.86
C ASP A 69 -11.07 6.13 -4.60
N ASP A 70 -10.16 6.11 -5.57
CA ASP A 70 -9.77 4.89 -6.28
C ASP A 70 -9.16 3.87 -5.33
N LEU A 71 -8.31 4.33 -4.41
CA LEU A 71 -7.71 3.46 -3.40
C LEU A 71 -8.76 2.87 -2.46
N ILE A 72 -9.70 3.69 -2.01
CA ILE A 72 -10.78 3.23 -1.13
C ILE A 72 -11.57 2.13 -1.82
N ASP A 73 -11.92 2.33 -3.09
CA ASP A 73 -12.66 1.34 -3.88
C ASP A 73 -11.88 0.03 -3.99
N LYS A 74 -10.60 0.13 -4.33
CA LYS A 74 -9.73 -1.04 -4.45
C LYS A 74 -9.61 -1.81 -3.13
N LEU A 75 -9.37 -1.09 -2.03
CA LEU A 75 -9.24 -1.72 -0.71
C LEU A 75 -10.55 -2.37 -0.27
N SER A 76 -11.68 -1.75 -0.56
CA SER A 76 -12.99 -2.30 -0.23
C SER A 76 -13.22 -3.63 -0.94
N LYS A 77 -12.82 -3.73 -2.20
CA LYS A 77 -12.94 -4.98 -2.97
C LYS A 77 -12.00 -6.06 -2.48
N MET A 78 -10.79 -5.68 -2.08
CA MET A 78 -9.78 -6.64 -1.59
C MET A 78 -10.12 -7.21 -0.24
N ASN A 79 -10.97 -6.53 0.52
CA ASN A 79 -11.31 -6.90 1.89
C ASN A 79 -12.56 -7.77 1.98
N GLU A 80 -13.14 -8.17 0.87
CA GLU A 80 -14.32 -9.03 0.80
C GLU A 80 -13.99 -10.51 0.88
#